data_c7b48fcb009b1e20bbfa9c2c52637422
#
_entry.id   c7b48fcb009b1e20bbfa9c2c52637422
#
_cell.length_a   1.000
_cell.length_b   1.000
_cell.length_c   1.000
_cell.angle_alpha   90.00
_cell.angle_beta   90.00
_cell.angle_gamma   90.00
#
_symmetry.space_group_name_H-M   'P 1'
#
loop_
_entity.id
_entity.type
_entity.pdbx_description
1 polymer ?
#
loop_
_entity_poly.entity_id
_entity_poly.type
_entity_poly.pdbx_seq_one_letter_code
_entity_poly.pdbx_strand_id
1 'polypeptide(L)'
;MASKDLETHLKNEVLYKRITEFKDADETKAKGLYPYFRAIESAQDTEVYINGKKYLMLGSNSYLGLTTDERVKQAAIEATKFYGTGNAGSRFLNGTLKIHEELEAKLAKFVNKEAALLASTGYMANLVAIAGLLGPGDAVITDKLDHASIIDACRLSGAKMYRFRHNDIEHLRKVMEKVEEKARLIVVDGVFSMEGDVADLPNIVKVAKEYNAWVMVDDAHGIGVMGGKYGQGTAHHFGLDHEVDIIMSTFSKTFASIGGFVAGSERLINYLKHKARALIFSASPTPATAAVVSKIIDIIYEEPQRIERLWQITHKMANAFKSMGFDIGTSCTPIIPLKINDFEKTLMFWKALSDDGIFVNPVLPPAVPPSETIIRTSYMATHTDEQLDWALTIFEKHAKALGIIKYA
;
A
#
# COMPACT_ATOMS: atom_id res chain seq x y z
N MET A 1 13.71 -13.01 -37.61
CA MET A 1 14.79 -12.21 -38.23
C MET A 1 14.84 -10.76 -37.74
N ALA A 2 13.77 -10.20 -37.22
CA ALA A 2 13.74 -8.79 -36.74
C ALA A 2 14.48 -8.48 -35.45
N SER A 3 14.90 -9.47 -34.66
CA SER A 3 15.54 -9.23 -33.36
C SER A 3 17.07 -9.01 -33.42
N LYS A 4 17.74 -9.54 -34.45
CA LYS A 4 19.20 -9.41 -34.57
C LYS A 4 19.65 -8.05 -35.10
N ASP A 5 18.81 -7.39 -35.91
CA ASP A 5 19.17 -6.08 -36.52
C ASP A 5 18.97 -4.89 -35.54
N LEU A 6 18.14 -5.03 -34.50
CA LEU A 6 18.03 -4.01 -33.45
C LEU A 6 19.26 -3.96 -32.54
N GLU A 7 19.96 -5.09 -32.37
CA GLU A 7 21.12 -5.20 -31.47
C GLU A 7 22.36 -4.44 -31.99
N THR A 8 22.48 -4.27 -33.32
CA THR A 8 23.64 -3.63 -33.96
C THR A 8 23.65 -2.10 -33.89
N HIS A 9 22.56 -1.46 -33.46
CA HIS A 9 22.44 0.01 -33.44
C HIS A 9 22.47 0.66 -32.05
N LEU A 10 22.69 -0.10 -30.97
CA LEU A 10 22.76 0.46 -29.63
C LEU A 10 24.11 1.17 -29.42
N LYS A 11 24.09 2.49 -29.52
CA LYS A 11 25.29 3.35 -29.43
C LYS A 11 25.95 3.38 -28.04
N ASN A 12 25.32 2.87 -26.99
CA ASN A 12 25.86 2.87 -25.62
C ASN A 12 26.05 1.44 -25.12
N GLU A 13 27.27 0.92 -25.25
CA GLU A 13 27.63 -0.44 -24.84
C GLU A 13 27.39 -0.72 -23.35
N VAL A 14 27.54 0.27 -22.48
CA VAL A 14 27.34 0.12 -21.04
C VAL A 14 25.87 -0.14 -20.69
N LEU A 15 24.96 0.64 -21.30
CA LEU A 15 23.52 0.45 -21.10
C LEU A 15 23.05 -0.87 -21.72
N TYR A 16 23.55 -1.19 -22.93
CA TYR A 16 23.22 -2.45 -23.60
C TYR A 16 23.68 -3.65 -22.78
N LYS A 17 24.92 -3.65 -22.29
CA LYS A 17 25.46 -4.70 -21.45
C LYS A 17 24.62 -4.90 -20.18
N ARG A 18 24.21 -3.78 -19.53
CA ARG A 18 23.36 -3.83 -18.32
C ARG A 18 22.05 -4.57 -18.55
N ILE A 19 21.36 -4.34 -19.68
CA ILE A 19 20.08 -4.99 -19.97
C ILE A 19 20.24 -6.42 -20.46
N THR A 20 21.32 -6.73 -21.19
CA THR A 20 21.59 -8.08 -21.71
C THR A 20 22.19 -9.04 -20.67
N GLU A 21 22.86 -8.52 -19.65
CA GLU A 21 23.37 -9.30 -18.53
C GLU A 21 22.29 -9.59 -17.46
N PHE A 22 21.14 -8.92 -17.52
CA PHE A 22 20.01 -9.21 -16.62
C PHE A 22 19.30 -10.49 -17.07
N LYS A 23 19.63 -11.61 -16.43
CA LYS A 23 19.09 -12.96 -16.73
C LYS A 23 18.22 -13.55 -15.65
N ASP A 24 18.17 -12.95 -14.46
CA ASP A 24 17.50 -13.51 -13.28
C ASP A 24 16.03 -13.88 -13.54
N ALA A 25 15.31 -13.01 -14.27
CA ALA A 25 13.92 -13.27 -14.63
C ALA A 25 13.78 -14.47 -15.60
N ASP A 26 14.67 -14.57 -16.59
CA ASP A 26 14.61 -15.63 -17.58
C ASP A 26 14.98 -16.99 -16.98
N GLU A 27 15.98 -17.02 -16.12
CA GLU A 27 16.37 -18.23 -15.37
C GLU A 27 15.25 -18.71 -14.45
N THR A 28 14.58 -17.76 -13.75
CA THR A 28 13.46 -18.08 -12.87
C THR A 28 12.24 -18.58 -13.66
N LYS A 29 11.97 -17.99 -14.82
CA LYS A 29 10.93 -18.47 -15.77
C LYS A 29 11.22 -19.87 -16.28
N ALA A 30 12.48 -20.13 -16.68
CA ALA A 30 12.90 -21.44 -17.19
C ALA A 30 12.71 -22.57 -16.15
N LYS A 31 12.84 -22.24 -14.86
CA LYS A 31 12.59 -23.16 -13.75
C LYS A 31 11.10 -23.27 -13.37
N GLY A 32 10.20 -22.50 -13.99
CA GLY A 32 8.77 -22.45 -13.62
C GLY A 32 8.51 -21.81 -12.25
N LEU A 33 9.45 -21.01 -11.75
CA LEU A 33 9.42 -20.39 -10.41
C LEU A 33 9.25 -18.86 -10.47
N TYR A 34 8.67 -18.34 -11.56
CA TYR A 34 8.49 -16.90 -11.76
C TYR A 34 7.10 -16.44 -11.25
N PRO A 35 7.03 -15.71 -10.12
CA PRO A 35 5.74 -15.37 -9.50
C PRO A 35 5.10 -14.07 -10.01
N TYR A 36 5.82 -13.31 -10.85
CA TYR A 36 5.46 -11.93 -11.19
C TYR A 36 4.71 -11.82 -12.52
N PHE A 37 4.02 -10.69 -12.74
CA PHE A 37 3.33 -10.33 -13.99
C PHE A 37 2.37 -11.42 -14.52
N ARG A 38 1.68 -12.09 -13.59
CA ARG A 38 0.67 -13.10 -13.93
C ARG A 38 -0.62 -12.41 -14.37
N ALA A 39 -1.01 -12.57 -15.64
CA ALA A 39 -2.22 -11.96 -16.17
C ALA A 39 -3.47 -12.62 -15.59
N ILE A 40 -4.33 -11.82 -14.95
CA ILE A 40 -5.62 -12.26 -14.44
C ILE A 40 -6.66 -12.03 -15.54
N GLU A 41 -7.45 -13.07 -15.84
CA GLU A 41 -8.41 -13.13 -16.96
C GLU A 41 -9.86 -12.89 -16.50
N SER A 42 -10.06 -12.59 -15.22
CA SER A 42 -11.35 -12.32 -14.60
C SER A 42 -11.37 -10.97 -13.88
N ALA A 43 -12.50 -10.62 -13.28
CA ALA A 43 -12.54 -9.54 -12.30
C ALA A 43 -11.64 -9.86 -11.08
N GLN A 44 -11.17 -8.81 -10.41
CA GLN A 44 -10.41 -8.91 -9.16
C GLN A 44 -11.37 -9.14 -7.99
N ASP A 45 -11.49 -10.40 -7.57
CA ASP A 45 -12.35 -10.81 -6.46
C ASP A 45 -11.64 -11.86 -5.59
N THR A 46 -12.36 -12.50 -4.68
CA THR A 46 -11.84 -13.61 -3.86
C THR A 46 -11.39 -14.80 -4.69
N GLU A 47 -11.96 -14.99 -5.88
CA GLU A 47 -11.55 -15.99 -6.87
C GLU A 47 -11.18 -15.28 -8.17
N VAL A 48 -10.07 -15.69 -8.77
CA VAL A 48 -9.60 -15.17 -10.06
C VAL A 48 -9.18 -16.31 -10.99
N TYR A 49 -9.14 -16.02 -12.30
CA TYR A 49 -8.69 -16.97 -13.31
C TYR A 49 -7.36 -16.50 -13.91
N ILE A 50 -6.43 -17.44 -14.08
CA ILE A 50 -5.13 -17.23 -14.73
C ILE A 50 -4.85 -18.47 -15.61
N ASN A 51 -4.68 -18.27 -16.91
CA ASN A 51 -4.52 -19.33 -17.91
C ASN A 51 -5.62 -20.40 -17.79
N GLY A 52 -6.87 -19.95 -17.63
CA GLY A 52 -8.05 -20.81 -17.48
C GLY A 52 -8.16 -21.57 -16.15
N LYS A 53 -7.19 -21.43 -15.24
CA LYS A 53 -7.21 -22.06 -13.92
C LYS A 53 -7.71 -21.09 -12.85
N LYS A 54 -8.61 -21.59 -11.98
CA LYS A 54 -9.12 -20.83 -10.83
C LYS A 54 -8.11 -20.77 -9.68
N TYR A 55 -8.01 -19.58 -9.07
CA TYR A 55 -7.20 -19.31 -7.88
C TYR A 55 -8.03 -18.62 -6.81
N LEU A 56 -7.88 -19.04 -5.56
CA LEU A 56 -8.30 -18.24 -4.40
C LEU A 56 -7.27 -17.12 -4.17
N MET A 57 -7.74 -15.89 -4.17
CA MET A 57 -6.90 -14.68 -4.10
C MET A 57 -6.61 -14.29 -2.65
N LEU A 58 -5.47 -14.70 -2.12
CA LEU A 58 -4.97 -14.33 -0.79
C LEU A 58 -3.77 -13.37 -0.86
N GLY A 59 -3.65 -12.62 -1.95
CA GLY A 59 -2.57 -11.64 -2.18
C GLY A 59 -3.05 -10.24 -2.54
N SER A 60 -4.37 -10.00 -2.55
CA SER A 60 -4.94 -8.70 -2.90
C SER A 60 -5.06 -7.77 -1.68
N ASN A 61 -4.87 -6.47 -1.90
CA ASN A 61 -5.12 -5.42 -0.90
C ASN A 61 -6.55 -4.85 -0.96
N SER A 62 -7.50 -5.52 -1.63
CA SER A 62 -8.91 -5.11 -1.70
C SER A 62 -9.65 -5.47 -0.40
N TYR A 63 -9.24 -4.88 0.73
CA TYR A 63 -9.63 -5.29 2.07
C TYR A 63 -11.14 -5.42 2.29
N LEU A 64 -11.95 -4.52 1.72
CA LEU A 64 -13.40 -4.56 1.87
C LEU A 64 -14.13 -5.32 0.73
N GLY A 65 -13.39 -5.82 -0.28
CA GLY A 65 -13.95 -6.59 -1.39
C GLY A 65 -14.90 -5.78 -2.27
N LEU A 66 -14.60 -4.49 -2.51
CA LEU A 66 -15.49 -3.57 -3.22
C LEU A 66 -15.14 -3.39 -4.70
N THR A 67 -14.11 -4.05 -5.20
CA THR A 67 -13.65 -3.95 -6.59
C THR A 67 -14.72 -4.37 -7.59
N THR A 68 -15.56 -5.34 -7.22
CA THR A 68 -16.61 -5.93 -8.08
C THR A 68 -18.02 -5.51 -7.68
N ASP A 69 -18.21 -4.66 -6.67
CA ASP A 69 -19.51 -4.20 -6.20
C ASP A 69 -20.25 -3.41 -7.31
N GLU A 70 -21.47 -3.82 -7.63
CA GLU A 70 -22.26 -3.21 -8.73
C GLU A 70 -22.53 -1.73 -8.50
N ARG A 71 -22.74 -1.29 -7.26
CA ARG A 71 -22.94 0.12 -6.91
C ARG A 71 -21.72 0.96 -7.23
N VAL A 72 -20.52 0.39 -7.01
CA VAL A 72 -19.23 1.03 -7.29
C VAL A 72 -19.00 1.13 -8.80
N LYS A 73 -19.26 0.03 -9.53
CA LYS A 73 -19.19 0.02 -11.01
C LYS A 73 -20.17 1.02 -11.63
N GLN A 74 -21.40 1.06 -11.14
CA GLN A 74 -22.41 1.99 -11.62
C GLN A 74 -22.00 3.45 -11.41
N ALA A 75 -21.43 3.80 -10.26
CA ALA A 75 -20.91 5.15 -9.99
C ALA A 75 -19.83 5.56 -11.01
N ALA A 76 -18.92 4.64 -11.36
CA ALA A 76 -17.91 4.89 -12.40
C ALA A 76 -18.54 5.14 -13.79
N ILE A 77 -19.54 4.33 -14.16
CA ILE A 77 -20.25 4.44 -15.44
C ILE A 77 -20.97 5.78 -15.54
N GLU A 78 -21.69 6.18 -14.51
CA GLU A 78 -22.45 7.43 -14.48
C GLU A 78 -21.53 8.64 -14.56
N ALA A 79 -20.44 8.66 -13.79
CA ALA A 79 -19.46 9.73 -13.86
C ALA A 79 -18.79 9.82 -15.24
N THR A 80 -18.49 8.68 -15.85
CA THR A 80 -17.91 8.63 -17.21
C THR A 80 -18.90 9.15 -18.25
N LYS A 81 -20.19 8.82 -18.15
CA LYS A 81 -21.23 9.34 -19.05
C LYS A 81 -21.39 10.84 -18.93
N PHE A 82 -21.29 11.39 -17.71
CA PHE A 82 -21.52 12.81 -17.47
C PHE A 82 -20.29 13.69 -17.78
N TYR A 83 -19.11 13.29 -17.29
CA TYR A 83 -17.88 14.10 -17.37
C TYR A 83 -16.94 13.68 -18.52
N GLY A 84 -17.14 12.51 -19.14
CA GLY A 84 -16.18 11.90 -20.06
C GLY A 84 -15.15 11.03 -19.36
N THR A 85 -14.18 10.53 -20.14
CA THR A 85 -13.19 9.53 -19.67
C THR A 85 -12.00 10.12 -18.93
N GLY A 86 -11.76 11.43 -19.04
CA GLY A 86 -10.62 12.11 -18.43
C GLY A 86 -10.73 13.62 -18.55
N ASN A 87 -9.73 14.33 -18.01
CA ASN A 87 -9.79 15.80 -17.86
C ASN A 87 -8.86 16.55 -18.82
N ALA A 88 -7.99 15.85 -19.53
CA ALA A 88 -6.98 16.40 -20.46
C ALA A 88 -6.15 17.56 -19.88
N GLY A 89 -5.86 17.52 -18.56
CA GLY A 89 -5.09 18.54 -17.88
C GLY A 89 -4.82 18.24 -16.42
N SER A 90 -3.98 19.06 -15.80
CA SER A 90 -3.68 18.96 -14.37
C SER A 90 -4.76 19.64 -13.51
N ARG A 91 -4.78 19.27 -12.21
CA ARG A 91 -5.65 19.92 -11.21
C ARG A 91 -5.46 21.43 -11.14
N PHE A 92 -4.24 21.89 -11.40
CA PHE A 92 -3.88 23.31 -11.33
C PHE A 92 -4.45 24.16 -12.49
N LEU A 93 -4.68 23.55 -13.65
CA LEU A 93 -5.18 24.25 -14.84
C LEU A 93 -6.66 23.94 -15.10
N ASN A 94 -6.93 23.10 -16.09
CA ASN A 94 -8.30 22.76 -16.53
C ASN A 94 -8.83 21.44 -16.00
N GLY A 95 -8.04 20.67 -15.26
CA GLY A 95 -8.39 19.33 -14.81
C GLY A 95 -9.11 19.25 -13.46
N THR A 96 -9.53 20.37 -12.86
CA THR A 96 -10.36 20.36 -11.65
C THR A 96 -11.83 20.34 -12.03
N LEU A 97 -12.53 19.28 -11.68
CA LEU A 97 -13.97 19.12 -11.83
C LEU A 97 -14.67 19.26 -10.48
N LYS A 98 -15.97 19.54 -10.50
CA LYS A 98 -16.77 19.66 -9.27
C LYS A 98 -16.74 18.40 -8.42
N ILE A 99 -16.79 17.22 -9.05
CA ILE A 99 -16.70 15.93 -8.38
C ILE A 99 -15.38 15.72 -7.60
N HIS A 100 -14.28 16.36 -8.02
CA HIS A 100 -13.03 16.34 -7.27
C HIS A 100 -13.13 17.12 -5.97
N GLU A 101 -13.71 18.33 -6.01
CA GLU A 101 -13.88 19.16 -4.81
C GLU A 101 -14.84 18.50 -3.81
N GLU A 102 -15.92 17.89 -4.29
CA GLU A 102 -16.87 17.15 -3.47
C GLU A 102 -16.21 15.95 -2.79
N LEU A 103 -15.36 15.20 -3.52
CA LEU A 103 -14.61 14.09 -2.95
C LEU A 103 -13.55 14.58 -1.95
N GLU A 104 -12.82 15.67 -2.23
CA GLU A 104 -11.85 16.27 -1.31
C GLU A 104 -12.52 16.64 0.02
N ALA A 105 -13.68 17.29 -0.01
CA ALA A 105 -14.44 17.62 1.19
C ALA A 105 -14.91 16.36 1.96
N LYS A 106 -15.33 15.32 1.24
CA LYS A 106 -15.77 14.06 1.82
C LYS A 106 -14.63 13.28 2.48
N LEU A 107 -13.47 13.24 1.83
CA LEU A 107 -12.25 12.61 2.37
C LEU A 107 -11.73 13.35 3.61
N ALA A 108 -11.67 14.70 3.57
CA ALA A 108 -11.27 15.50 4.70
C ALA A 108 -12.13 15.18 5.94
N LYS A 109 -13.46 15.15 5.76
CA LYS A 109 -14.41 14.76 6.80
C LYS A 109 -14.18 13.32 7.29
N PHE A 110 -13.91 12.39 6.36
CA PHE A 110 -13.72 10.97 6.67
C PHE A 110 -12.50 10.74 7.59
N VAL A 111 -11.41 11.48 7.37
CA VAL A 111 -10.18 11.36 8.17
C VAL A 111 -10.02 12.47 9.23
N ASN A 112 -11.11 13.18 9.58
CA ASN A 112 -11.14 14.24 10.59
C ASN A 112 -10.08 15.35 10.38
N LYS A 113 -9.97 15.82 9.12
CA LYS A 113 -9.09 16.94 8.72
C LYS A 113 -9.91 18.09 8.14
N GLU A 114 -9.31 19.31 8.13
CA GLU A 114 -9.97 20.52 7.61
C GLU A 114 -10.14 20.46 6.09
N ALA A 115 -9.14 19.94 5.38
CA ALA A 115 -9.13 19.87 3.93
C ALA A 115 -8.38 18.66 3.41
N ALA A 116 -8.63 18.29 2.15
CA ALA A 116 -7.90 17.27 1.43
C ALA A 116 -7.59 17.69 0.00
N LEU A 117 -6.67 16.97 -0.64
CA LEU A 117 -6.20 17.19 -1.99
C LEU A 117 -6.00 15.85 -2.69
N LEU A 118 -6.59 15.68 -3.87
CA LEU A 118 -6.46 14.46 -4.66
C LEU A 118 -5.15 14.43 -5.47
N ALA A 119 -4.54 13.27 -5.56
CA ALA A 119 -3.40 12.96 -6.41
C ALA A 119 -3.72 11.77 -7.34
N SER A 120 -3.01 11.67 -8.47
CA SER A 120 -3.29 10.65 -9.50
C SER A 120 -2.94 9.21 -9.08
N THR A 121 -2.05 9.05 -8.11
CA THR A 121 -1.70 7.77 -7.46
C THR A 121 -1.32 8.02 -6.00
N GLY A 122 -1.28 6.96 -5.18
CA GLY A 122 -0.72 7.04 -3.82
C GLY A 122 0.77 7.43 -3.83
N TYR A 123 1.53 6.93 -4.81
CA TYR A 123 2.93 7.32 -4.98
C TYR A 123 3.07 8.84 -5.18
N MET A 124 2.23 9.42 -6.04
CA MET A 124 2.19 10.87 -6.28
C MET A 124 1.72 11.65 -5.04
N ALA A 125 0.83 11.09 -4.23
CA ALA A 125 0.38 11.73 -3.00
C ALA A 125 1.53 11.90 -1.99
N ASN A 126 2.42 10.92 -1.87
CA ASN A 126 3.66 11.08 -1.08
C ASN A 126 4.59 12.14 -1.64
N LEU A 127 4.77 12.21 -2.96
CA LEU A 127 5.54 13.29 -3.60
C LEU A 127 4.91 14.66 -3.37
N VAL A 128 3.58 14.76 -3.45
CA VAL A 128 2.84 16.00 -3.17
C VAL A 128 3.06 16.43 -1.73
N ALA A 129 2.91 15.52 -0.76
CA ALA A 129 3.03 15.84 0.66
C ALA A 129 4.47 16.19 1.06
N ILE A 130 5.44 15.35 0.71
CA ILE A 130 6.81 15.45 1.22
C ILE A 130 7.63 16.43 0.35
N ALA A 131 7.76 16.15 -0.95
CA ALA A 131 8.56 17.01 -1.84
C ALA A 131 7.86 18.33 -2.20
N GLY A 132 6.54 18.43 -1.98
CA GLY A 132 5.80 19.68 -2.09
C GLY A 132 5.95 20.60 -0.89
N LEU A 133 6.25 20.04 0.29
CA LEU A 133 6.38 20.78 1.55
C LEU A 133 7.83 21.10 1.90
N LEU A 134 8.73 20.13 1.75
CA LEU A 134 10.12 20.22 2.19
C LEU A 134 11.08 20.60 1.07
N GLY A 135 12.24 21.16 1.45
CA GLY A 135 13.32 21.53 0.55
C GLY A 135 14.71 21.43 1.19
N PRO A 136 15.75 21.88 0.47
CA PRO A 136 17.11 21.96 1.03
C PRO A 136 17.14 22.81 2.31
N GLY A 137 17.76 22.29 3.37
CA GLY A 137 17.82 22.92 4.70
C GLY A 137 16.74 22.45 5.67
N ASP A 138 15.81 21.61 5.22
CA ASP A 138 14.82 20.93 6.06
C ASP A 138 15.26 19.51 6.38
N ALA A 139 14.64 18.89 7.41
CA ALA A 139 14.86 17.50 7.79
C ALA A 139 13.57 16.68 7.59
N VAL A 140 13.76 15.47 7.07
CA VAL A 140 12.73 14.43 7.05
C VAL A 140 13.24 13.19 7.77
N ILE A 141 12.44 12.66 8.68
CA ILE A 141 12.80 11.53 9.54
C ILE A 141 11.85 10.37 9.24
N THR A 142 12.38 9.22 8.82
CA THR A 142 11.59 8.09 8.33
C THR A 142 11.90 6.81 9.11
N ASP A 143 10.92 5.92 9.21
CA ASP A 143 11.16 4.54 9.63
C ASP A 143 12.01 3.80 8.56
N LYS A 144 12.78 2.81 8.99
CA LYS A 144 13.61 2.01 8.07
C LYS A 144 12.77 1.21 7.07
N LEU A 145 11.54 0.84 7.42
CA LEU A 145 10.65 0.02 6.62
C LEU A 145 9.56 0.80 5.89
N ASP A 146 9.59 2.13 5.96
CA ASP A 146 8.65 2.97 5.21
C ASP A 146 8.67 2.68 3.71
N HIS A 147 7.52 2.83 3.09
CA HIS A 147 7.29 2.54 1.68
C HIS A 147 8.24 3.30 0.75
N ALA A 148 8.65 2.66 -0.36
CA ALA A 148 9.59 3.24 -1.33
C ALA A 148 9.19 4.62 -1.83
N SER A 149 7.89 4.91 -1.98
CA SER A 149 7.41 6.23 -2.40
C SER A 149 7.72 7.35 -1.40
N ILE A 150 7.76 7.05 -0.11
CA ILE A 150 8.20 7.98 0.95
C ILE A 150 9.68 8.28 0.76
N ILE A 151 10.50 7.24 0.61
CA ILE A 151 11.96 7.39 0.43
C ILE A 151 12.28 8.19 -0.83
N ASP A 152 11.59 7.92 -1.93
CA ASP A 152 11.80 8.66 -3.18
C ASP A 152 11.31 10.11 -3.09
N ALA A 153 10.20 10.36 -2.39
CA ALA A 153 9.72 11.71 -2.11
C ALA A 153 10.72 12.50 -1.23
N CYS A 154 11.32 11.86 -0.24
CA CYS A 154 12.39 12.45 0.58
C CYS A 154 13.60 12.82 -0.27
N ARG A 155 14.06 11.95 -1.16
CA ARG A 155 15.17 12.22 -2.08
C ARG A 155 14.86 13.39 -3.01
N LEU A 156 13.66 13.43 -3.58
CA LEU A 156 13.23 14.48 -4.52
C LEU A 156 12.99 15.83 -3.85
N SER A 157 12.70 15.86 -2.55
CA SER A 157 12.57 17.12 -1.78
C SER A 157 13.88 17.86 -1.66
N GLY A 158 15.02 17.16 -1.65
CA GLY A 158 16.33 17.71 -1.31
C GLY A 158 16.52 17.99 0.18
N ALA A 159 15.55 17.64 1.03
CA ALA A 159 15.69 17.71 2.48
C ALA A 159 16.68 16.64 2.98
N LYS A 160 17.31 16.90 4.11
CA LYS A 160 18.21 15.93 4.74
C LYS A 160 17.41 14.80 5.36
N MET A 161 17.59 13.58 4.83
CA MET A 161 16.87 12.40 5.28
C MET A 161 17.62 11.71 6.41
N TYR A 162 16.92 11.47 7.50
CA TYR A 162 17.35 10.67 8.65
C TYR A 162 16.46 9.43 8.76
N ARG A 163 17.04 8.30 9.18
CA ARG A 163 16.28 7.05 9.31
C ARG A 163 16.46 6.46 10.69
N PHE A 164 15.37 6.02 11.30
CA PHE A 164 15.40 5.28 12.54
C PHE A 164 15.05 3.80 12.31
N ARG A 165 15.42 2.95 13.27
CA ARG A 165 15.09 1.52 13.22
C ARG A 165 13.60 1.32 13.39
N HIS A 166 13.07 0.33 12.69
CA HIS A 166 11.65 0.03 12.64
C HIS A 166 11.03 -0.04 14.04
N ASN A 167 9.99 0.78 14.25
CA ASN A 167 9.24 0.94 15.51
C ASN A 167 10.10 1.12 16.77
N ASP A 168 11.35 1.59 16.66
CA ASP A 168 12.27 1.82 17.77
C ASP A 168 12.24 3.29 18.21
N ILE A 169 11.43 3.58 19.21
CA ILE A 169 11.22 4.94 19.74
C ILE A 169 12.48 5.50 20.38
N GLU A 170 13.26 4.67 21.07
CA GLU A 170 14.54 5.10 21.66
C GLU A 170 15.56 5.48 20.57
N HIS A 171 15.56 4.73 19.47
CA HIS A 171 16.40 5.10 18.33
C HIS A 171 15.89 6.35 17.62
N LEU A 172 14.56 6.54 17.52
CA LEU A 172 13.97 7.78 17.01
C LEU A 172 14.46 8.99 17.83
N ARG A 173 14.45 8.92 19.17
CA ARG A 173 15.00 9.98 20.02
C ARG A 173 16.45 10.29 19.73
N LYS A 174 17.29 9.25 19.66
CA LYS A 174 18.73 9.40 19.31
C LYS A 174 18.96 9.99 17.92
N VAL A 175 18.04 9.77 17.00
CA VAL A 175 18.08 10.40 15.67
C VAL A 175 17.70 11.86 15.79
N MET A 176 16.60 12.18 16.50
CA MET A 176 16.12 13.56 16.69
C MET A 176 17.14 14.46 17.38
N GLU A 177 17.93 13.93 18.32
CA GLU A 177 19.04 14.65 18.98
C GLU A 177 20.11 15.13 18.00
N LYS A 178 20.23 14.49 16.82
CA LYS A 178 21.22 14.81 15.77
C LYS A 178 20.67 15.70 14.67
N VAL A 179 19.35 15.99 14.69
CA VAL A 179 18.70 16.83 13.70
C VAL A 179 18.90 18.29 14.07
N GLU A 180 19.74 18.99 13.28
CA GLU A 180 20.07 20.40 13.47
C GLU A 180 19.10 21.33 12.73
N GLU A 181 18.46 20.83 11.67
CA GLU A 181 17.52 21.55 10.83
C GLU A 181 16.30 22.02 11.65
N LYS A 182 15.77 23.22 11.33
CA LYS A 182 14.64 23.81 12.07
C LYS A 182 13.29 23.26 11.64
N ALA A 183 13.10 23.07 10.34
CA ALA A 183 11.89 22.42 9.82
C ALA A 183 12.09 20.89 9.85
N ARG A 184 11.20 20.20 10.54
CA ARG A 184 11.30 18.77 10.81
C ARG A 184 9.98 18.07 10.54
N LEU A 185 10.02 17.03 9.72
CA LEU A 185 8.87 16.18 9.45
C LEU A 185 9.23 14.72 9.76
N ILE A 186 8.50 14.10 10.69
CA ILE A 186 8.53 12.65 10.88
C ILE A 186 7.47 12.04 9.98
N VAL A 187 7.85 11.09 9.15
CA VAL A 187 6.97 10.36 8.24
C VAL A 187 7.03 8.88 8.58
N VAL A 188 5.88 8.23 8.70
CA VAL A 188 5.79 6.79 8.94
C VAL A 188 4.61 6.18 8.19
N ASP A 189 4.75 4.93 7.74
CA ASP A 189 3.60 4.11 7.39
C ASP A 189 2.73 3.87 8.65
N GLY A 190 1.43 4.07 8.55
CA GLY A 190 0.52 3.76 9.66
C GLY A 190 0.42 2.26 9.91
N VAL A 191 0.33 1.48 8.82
CA VAL A 191 0.41 0.03 8.80
C VAL A 191 1.48 -0.39 7.79
N PHE A 192 2.48 -1.13 8.24
CA PHE A 192 3.60 -1.56 7.40
C PHE A 192 3.21 -2.71 6.48
N SER A 193 3.47 -2.53 5.20
CA SER A 193 2.91 -3.37 4.13
C SER A 193 3.45 -4.81 4.07
N MET A 194 4.64 -5.05 4.63
CA MET A 194 5.28 -6.37 4.62
C MET A 194 5.15 -7.09 5.97
N GLU A 195 5.34 -6.37 7.06
CA GLU A 195 5.29 -6.87 8.43
C GLU A 195 3.84 -7.06 8.92
N GLY A 196 2.92 -6.27 8.41
CA GLY A 196 1.52 -6.27 8.86
C GLY A 196 1.35 -5.72 10.29
N ASP A 197 2.33 -5.02 10.83
CA ASP A 197 2.25 -4.34 12.11
C ASP A 197 1.90 -2.86 11.96
N VAL A 198 1.73 -2.18 13.07
CA VAL A 198 1.26 -0.80 13.17
C VAL A 198 2.35 0.06 13.77
N ALA A 199 2.49 1.30 13.27
CA ALA A 199 3.40 2.27 13.86
C ALA A 199 3.03 2.55 15.33
N ASP A 200 4.03 2.67 16.20
CA ASP A 200 3.84 3.16 17.57
C ASP A 200 3.57 4.67 17.56
N LEU A 201 2.47 5.04 16.89
CA LEU A 201 2.09 6.42 16.62
C LEU A 201 1.95 7.27 17.88
N PRO A 202 1.41 6.77 19.01
CA PRO A 202 1.35 7.54 20.25
C PRO A 202 2.72 8.00 20.75
N ASN A 203 3.72 7.13 20.72
CA ASN A 203 5.07 7.49 21.15
C ASN A 203 5.82 8.31 20.09
N ILE A 204 5.57 8.09 18.81
CA ILE A 204 6.11 8.92 17.72
C ILE A 204 5.61 10.36 17.85
N VAL A 205 4.31 10.58 18.07
CA VAL A 205 3.72 11.91 18.28
C VAL A 205 4.29 12.58 19.52
N LYS A 206 4.52 11.82 20.60
CA LYS A 206 5.15 12.36 21.81
C LYS A 206 6.56 12.85 21.52
N VAL A 207 7.38 12.08 20.82
CA VAL A 207 8.73 12.51 20.39
C VAL A 207 8.65 13.72 19.46
N ALA A 208 7.73 13.72 18.51
CA ALA A 208 7.54 14.86 17.61
C ALA A 208 7.29 16.16 18.37
N LYS A 209 6.45 16.15 19.39
CA LYS A 209 6.17 17.31 20.25
C LYS A 209 7.42 17.76 21.04
N GLU A 210 8.18 16.81 21.59
CA GLU A 210 9.41 17.12 22.35
C GLU A 210 10.44 17.84 21.48
N TYR A 211 10.51 17.53 20.18
CA TYR A 211 11.48 18.10 19.23
C TYR A 211 10.89 19.12 18.26
N ASN A 212 9.65 19.57 18.47
CA ASN A 212 8.92 20.51 17.60
C ASN A 212 8.96 20.08 16.13
N ALA A 213 8.58 18.83 15.87
CA ALA A 213 8.46 18.22 14.55
C ALA A 213 6.99 18.01 14.18
N TRP A 214 6.67 18.09 12.89
CA TRP A 214 5.39 17.65 12.36
C TRP A 214 5.38 16.14 12.15
N VAL A 215 4.18 15.56 12.13
CA VAL A 215 3.97 14.12 11.89
C VAL A 215 3.11 13.93 10.65
N MET A 216 3.58 13.11 9.73
CA MET A 216 2.84 12.59 8.59
C MET A 216 2.67 11.08 8.74
N VAL A 217 1.45 10.60 8.50
CA VAL A 217 1.13 9.18 8.43
C VAL A 217 0.74 8.82 6.99
N ASP A 218 1.47 7.88 6.39
CA ASP A 218 1.01 7.17 5.20
C ASP A 218 0.08 6.04 5.64
N ASP A 219 -1.19 6.28 5.49
CA ASP A 219 -2.26 5.40 5.95
C ASP A 219 -2.87 4.55 4.82
N ALA A 220 -2.03 4.23 3.82
CA ALA A 220 -2.42 3.45 2.65
C ALA A 220 -2.99 2.07 3.00
N HIS A 221 -2.53 1.45 4.08
CA HIS A 221 -3.03 0.17 4.59
C HIS A 221 -3.92 0.32 5.84
N GLY A 222 -4.00 1.51 6.43
CA GLY A 222 -4.82 1.76 7.61
C GLY A 222 -6.25 2.18 7.28
N ILE A 223 -6.45 3.01 6.25
CA ILE A 223 -7.78 3.45 5.82
C ILE A 223 -8.66 2.25 5.39
N GLY A 224 -9.87 2.17 5.98
CA GLY A 224 -10.81 1.06 5.78
C GLY A 224 -10.46 -0.22 6.56
N VAL A 225 -9.40 -0.17 7.38
CA VAL A 225 -8.91 -1.28 8.20
C VAL A 225 -8.84 -0.89 9.68
N MET A 226 -8.13 0.19 9.98
CA MET A 226 -7.92 0.71 11.34
C MET A 226 -8.86 1.89 11.63
N GLY A 227 -9.10 2.20 12.90
CA GLY A 227 -9.89 3.39 13.27
C GLY A 227 -11.37 3.10 13.51
N GLY A 228 -11.66 2.08 14.31
CA GLY A 228 -12.99 1.78 14.83
C GLY A 228 -13.99 1.34 13.76
N LYS A 229 -15.25 1.68 13.97
CA LYS A 229 -16.39 1.19 13.20
C LYS A 229 -16.32 1.47 11.68
N TYR A 230 -15.70 2.59 11.31
CA TYR A 230 -15.67 3.02 9.90
C TYR A 230 -14.28 2.97 9.27
N GLY A 231 -13.28 2.47 9.98
CA GLY A 231 -11.94 2.32 9.41
C GLY A 231 -11.32 3.66 8.99
N GLN A 232 -11.38 4.68 9.85
CA GLN A 232 -10.96 6.05 9.53
C GLN A 232 -9.44 6.23 9.56
N GLY A 233 -8.68 5.16 9.79
CA GLY A 233 -7.24 5.11 9.69
C GLY A 233 -6.53 5.02 11.04
N THR A 234 -5.19 4.98 10.97
CA THR A 234 -4.32 4.73 12.12
C THR A 234 -4.33 5.89 13.12
N ALA A 235 -4.33 7.13 12.65
CA ALA A 235 -4.43 8.29 13.54
C ALA A 235 -5.72 8.25 14.36
N HIS A 236 -6.85 7.94 13.73
CA HIS A 236 -8.15 7.81 14.41
C HIS A 236 -8.17 6.62 15.38
N HIS A 237 -7.51 5.51 15.02
CA HIS A 237 -7.39 4.32 15.89
C HIS A 237 -6.81 4.66 17.26
N PHE A 238 -5.84 5.56 17.31
CA PHE A 238 -5.18 6.00 18.55
C PHE A 238 -5.77 7.29 19.14
N GLY A 239 -6.82 7.87 18.55
CA GLY A 239 -7.40 9.15 18.99
C GLY A 239 -6.46 10.35 18.78
N LEU A 240 -5.60 10.27 17.76
CA LEU A 240 -4.56 11.25 17.45
C LEU A 240 -4.89 12.10 16.21
N ASP A 241 -6.17 12.21 15.84
CA ASP A 241 -6.61 12.95 14.66
C ASP A 241 -6.09 14.39 14.61
N HIS A 242 -5.98 15.05 15.75
CA HIS A 242 -5.53 16.44 15.86
C HIS A 242 -4.02 16.58 16.06
N GLU A 243 -3.33 15.48 16.37
CA GLU A 243 -1.90 15.46 16.68
C GLU A 243 -1.04 15.10 15.45
N VAL A 244 -1.64 14.42 14.50
CA VAL A 244 -1.01 14.12 13.20
C VAL A 244 -1.28 15.28 12.25
N ASP A 245 -0.24 15.89 11.67
CA ASP A 245 -0.37 17.08 10.83
C ASP A 245 -0.86 16.73 9.42
N ILE A 246 -0.38 15.59 8.88
CA ILE A 246 -0.61 15.16 7.51
C ILE A 246 -1.05 13.70 7.50
N ILE A 247 -2.20 13.42 6.88
CA ILE A 247 -2.62 12.07 6.53
C ILE A 247 -2.53 11.93 5.02
N MET A 248 -1.82 10.91 4.56
CA MET A 248 -1.78 10.50 3.18
C MET A 248 -2.42 9.11 3.05
N SER A 249 -3.14 8.84 1.96
CA SER A 249 -3.55 7.48 1.63
C SER A 249 -3.70 7.26 0.12
N THR A 250 -3.86 5.99 -0.26
CA THR A 250 -4.05 5.56 -1.65
C THR A 250 -5.47 5.07 -1.90
N PHE A 251 -5.91 5.16 -3.17
CA PHE A 251 -7.17 4.56 -3.59
C PHE A 251 -7.02 3.13 -4.12
N SER A 252 -5.79 2.63 -4.24
CA SER A 252 -5.51 1.32 -4.87
C SER A 252 -5.73 0.10 -3.96
N LYS A 253 -6.29 0.30 -2.79
CA LYS A 253 -6.55 -0.75 -1.79
C LYS A 253 -8.03 -0.77 -1.39
N THR A 254 -8.37 -0.35 -0.18
CA THR A 254 -9.77 -0.29 0.31
C THR A 254 -10.72 0.44 -0.64
N PHE A 255 -10.26 1.51 -1.26
CA PHE A 255 -11.08 2.30 -2.19
C PHE A 255 -11.17 1.74 -3.61
N ALA A 256 -10.65 0.54 -3.86
CA ALA A 256 -10.85 -0.24 -5.10
C ALA A 256 -10.67 0.53 -6.42
N SER A 257 -9.79 1.55 -6.45
CA SER A 257 -9.57 2.43 -7.60
C SER A 257 -8.09 2.76 -7.75
N ILE A 258 -7.76 3.76 -8.56
CA ILE A 258 -6.42 4.33 -8.67
C ILE A 258 -6.44 5.78 -8.19
N GLY A 259 -5.37 6.24 -7.58
CA GLY A 259 -5.25 7.60 -7.05
C GLY A 259 -4.77 7.60 -5.61
N GLY A 260 -4.87 8.75 -4.98
CA GLY A 260 -4.56 8.95 -3.57
C GLY A 260 -4.98 10.35 -3.13
N PHE A 261 -4.78 10.64 -1.86
CA PHE A 261 -5.05 11.96 -1.31
C PHE A 261 -4.07 12.32 -0.20
N VAL A 262 -3.97 13.61 0.04
CA VAL A 262 -3.29 14.21 1.21
C VAL A 262 -4.33 15.03 1.95
N ALA A 263 -4.42 14.88 3.27
CA ALA A 263 -5.33 15.64 4.12
C ALA A 263 -4.56 16.30 5.28
N GLY A 264 -5.00 17.48 5.70
CA GLY A 264 -4.40 18.26 6.77
C GLY A 264 -5.15 19.57 7.00
N SER A 265 -4.46 20.58 7.54
CA SER A 265 -5.04 21.92 7.69
C SER A 265 -5.34 22.56 6.34
N GLU A 266 -6.32 23.44 6.27
CA GLU A 266 -6.68 24.18 5.05
C GLU A 266 -5.47 24.97 4.50
N ARG A 267 -4.66 25.55 5.37
CA ARG A 267 -3.45 26.28 4.98
C ARG A 267 -2.41 25.38 4.32
N LEU A 268 -2.18 24.19 4.87
CA LEU A 268 -1.28 23.18 4.29
C LEU A 268 -1.75 22.77 2.90
N ILE A 269 -3.02 22.40 2.79
CA ILE A 269 -3.60 21.95 1.52
C ILE A 269 -3.56 23.06 0.46
N ASN A 270 -3.86 24.30 0.85
CA ASN A 270 -3.74 25.44 -0.05
C ASN A 270 -2.28 25.67 -0.49
N TYR A 271 -1.31 25.53 0.41
CA TYR A 271 0.11 25.62 0.07
C TYR A 271 0.51 24.54 -0.93
N LEU A 272 0.15 23.28 -0.69
CA LEU A 272 0.48 22.15 -1.58
C LEU A 272 -0.17 22.31 -2.96
N LYS A 273 -1.41 22.81 -3.05
CA LYS A 273 -2.09 23.12 -4.33
C LYS A 273 -1.27 24.04 -5.23
N HIS A 274 -0.48 24.96 -4.65
CA HIS A 274 0.26 25.98 -5.39
C HIS A 274 1.77 25.73 -5.49
N LYS A 275 2.31 24.78 -4.72
CA LYS A 275 3.77 24.51 -4.66
C LYS A 275 4.16 23.10 -5.07
N ALA A 276 3.29 22.10 -4.88
CA ALA A 276 3.66 20.72 -5.15
C ALA A 276 3.77 20.46 -6.67
N ARG A 277 5.00 20.34 -7.16
CA ARG A 277 5.29 20.08 -8.59
C ARG A 277 4.62 18.79 -9.08
N ALA A 278 4.61 17.75 -8.24
CA ALA A 278 3.98 16.47 -8.54
C ALA A 278 2.47 16.59 -8.81
N LEU A 279 1.79 17.60 -8.24
CA LEU A 279 0.41 17.91 -8.54
C LEU A 279 0.26 18.79 -9.78
N ILE A 280 1.04 19.88 -9.84
CA ILE A 280 0.92 20.93 -10.87
C ILE A 280 1.21 20.36 -12.26
N PHE A 281 2.20 19.48 -12.37
CA PHE A 281 2.68 18.90 -13.63
C PHE A 281 2.20 17.48 -13.88
N SER A 282 1.14 17.04 -13.19
CA SER A 282 0.52 15.72 -13.38
C SER A 282 -0.92 15.84 -13.83
N ALA A 283 -1.38 14.88 -14.63
CA ALA A 283 -2.78 14.79 -15.01
C ALA A 283 -3.67 14.53 -13.78
N SER A 284 -4.88 15.09 -13.82
CA SER A 284 -5.90 14.95 -12.78
C SER A 284 -6.45 13.52 -12.71
N PRO A 285 -6.88 13.01 -11.55
CA PRO A 285 -7.64 11.78 -11.44
C PRO A 285 -8.89 11.80 -12.33
N THR A 286 -9.28 10.65 -12.87
CA THR A 286 -10.46 10.58 -13.75
C THR A 286 -11.76 10.82 -12.96
N PRO A 287 -12.84 11.27 -13.62
CA PRO A 287 -14.16 11.38 -12.97
C PRO A 287 -14.64 10.05 -12.41
N ALA A 288 -14.39 8.94 -13.12
CA ALA A 288 -14.73 7.60 -12.66
C ALA A 288 -14.05 7.27 -11.33
N THR A 289 -12.74 7.58 -11.19
CA THR A 289 -12.00 7.43 -9.93
C THR A 289 -12.68 8.19 -8.79
N ALA A 290 -13.01 9.45 -9.01
CA ALA A 290 -13.62 10.29 -7.98
C ALA A 290 -15.00 9.75 -7.54
N ALA A 291 -15.82 9.31 -8.48
CA ALA A 291 -17.13 8.72 -8.20
C ALA A 291 -17.03 7.40 -7.42
N VAL A 292 -16.11 6.51 -7.83
CA VAL A 292 -15.83 5.23 -7.16
C VAL A 292 -15.47 5.46 -5.70
N VAL A 293 -14.49 6.30 -5.42
CA VAL A 293 -14.04 6.56 -4.05
C VAL A 293 -15.14 7.19 -3.20
N SER A 294 -15.87 8.17 -3.78
CA SER A 294 -17.01 8.78 -3.09
C SER A 294 -18.07 7.75 -2.72
N LYS A 295 -18.41 6.84 -3.65
CA LYS A 295 -19.40 5.78 -3.40
C LYS A 295 -18.92 4.79 -2.34
N ILE A 296 -17.64 4.44 -2.33
CA ILE A 296 -17.09 3.52 -1.34
C ILE A 296 -17.13 4.11 0.07
N ILE A 297 -16.90 5.42 0.23
CA ILE A 297 -17.07 6.08 1.54
C ILE A 297 -18.53 5.94 2.02
N ASP A 298 -19.53 6.10 1.13
CA ASP A 298 -20.95 5.88 1.50
C ASP A 298 -21.17 4.43 1.95
N ILE A 299 -20.67 3.45 1.19
CA ILE A 299 -20.80 2.03 1.52
C ILE A 299 -20.13 1.71 2.88
N ILE A 300 -18.99 2.30 3.18
CA ILE A 300 -18.33 2.11 4.49
C ILE A 300 -19.24 2.59 5.64
N TYR A 301 -19.91 3.73 5.48
CA TYR A 301 -20.87 4.22 6.47
C TYR A 301 -22.14 3.37 6.55
N GLU A 302 -22.64 2.89 5.43
CA GLU A 302 -23.85 2.06 5.31
C GLU A 302 -23.61 0.62 5.81
N GLU A 303 -22.41 0.05 5.56
CA GLU A 303 -22.05 -1.35 5.79
C GLU A 303 -20.80 -1.51 6.68
N PRO A 304 -20.78 -0.97 7.91
CA PRO A 304 -19.60 -1.07 8.78
C PRO A 304 -19.24 -2.51 9.18
N GLN A 305 -20.19 -3.44 9.09
CA GLN A 305 -19.97 -4.88 9.32
C GLN A 305 -18.93 -5.50 8.35
N ARG A 306 -18.60 -4.85 7.23
CA ARG A 306 -17.49 -5.30 6.37
C ARG A 306 -16.15 -5.22 7.10
N ILE A 307 -15.93 -4.18 7.88
CA ILE A 307 -14.71 -4.02 8.67
C ILE A 307 -14.68 -5.05 9.80
N GLU A 308 -15.80 -5.25 10.49
CA GLU A 308 -15.93 -6.30 11.53
C GLU A 308 -15.63 -7.69 10.94
N ARG A 309 -16.18 -8.01 9.76
CA ARG A 309 -15.91 -9.26 9.07
C ARG A 309 -14.43 -9.41 8.68
N LEU A 310 -13.81 -8.36 8.18
CA LEU A 310 -12.38 -8.36 7.87
C LEU A 310 -11.53 -8.71 9.10
N TRP A 311 -11.86 -8.15 10.25
CA TRP A 311 -11.17 -8.44 11.51
C TRP A 311 -11.44 -9.86 12.02
N GLN A 312 -12.66 -10.39 11.88
CA GLN A 312 -12.95 -11.79 12.19
C GLN A 312 -12.09 -12.74 11.35
N ILE A 313 -11.99 -12.48 10.05
CA ILE A 313 -11.13 -13.24 9.14
C ILE A 313 -9.67 -13.12 9.55
N THR A 314 -9.21 -11.91 9.84
CA THR A 314 -7.83 -11.65 10.28
C THR A 314 -7.47 -12.49 11.52
N HIS A 315 -8.30 -12.45 12.54
CA HIS A 315 -8.07 -13.21 13.77
C HIS A 315 -8.11 -14.72 13.53
N LYS A 316 -9.07 -15.21 12.73
CA LYS A 316 -9.17 -16.61 12.33
C LYS A 316 -7.88 -17.10 11.69
N MET A 317 -7.40 -16.39 10.66
CA MET A 317 -6.23 -16.78 9.89
C MET A 317 -4.93 -16.65 10.70
N ALA A 318 -4.76 -15.55 11.45
CA ALA A 318 -3.58 -15.36 12.30
C ALA A 318 -3.47 -16.45 13.36
N ASN A 319 -4.58 -16.79 14.04
CA ASN A 319 -4.61 -17.85 15.05
C ASN A 319 -4.33 -19.22 14.44
N ALA A 320 -4.93 -19.52 13.29
CA ALA A 320 -4.70 -20.78 12.59
C ALA A 320 -3.23 -20.95 12.20
N PHE A 321 -2.60 -19.95 11.58
CA PHE A 321 -1.18 -20.01 11.21
C PHE A 321 -0.28 -20.16 12.44
N LYS A 322 -0.52 -19.43 13.52
CA LYS A 322 0.23 -19.60 14.78
C LYS A 322 0.07 -21.02 15.33
N SER A 323 -1.15 -21.56 15.34
CA SER A 323 -1.43 -22.93 15.82
C SER A 323 -0.75 -23.99 14.97
N MET A 324 -0.59 -23.77 13.66
CA MET A 324 0.16 -24.65 12.76
C MET A 324 1.68 -24.56 12.94
N GLY A 325 2.16 -23.55 13.67
CA GLY A 325 3.60 -23.34 13.92
C GLY A 325 4.28 -22.39 12.92
N PHE A 326 3.52 -21.60 12.15
CA PHE A 326 4.13 -20.53 11.33
C PHE A 326 4.56 -19.35 12.19
N ASP A 327 5.72 -18.78 11.85
CA ASP A 327 6.14 -17.47 12.34
C ASP A 327 5.48 -16.38 11.49
N ILE A 328 4.59 -15.60 12.11
CA ILE A 328 3.91 -14.45 11.47
C ILE A 328 4.48 -13.10 11.94
N GLY A 329 5.59 -13.10 12.66
CA GLY A 329 6.24 -11.89 13.19
C GLY A 329 5.33 -11.10 14.13
N THR A 330 5.38 -9.77 13.99
CA THR A 330 4.61 -8.79 14.78
C THR A 330 3.25 -8.45 14.17
N SER A 331 2.86 -9.16 13.12
CA SER A 331 1.60 -8.88 12.41
C SER A 331 0.38 -8.86 13.32
N CYS A 332 -0.40 -7.80 13.21
CA CYS A 332 -1.64 -7.59 13.95
C CYS A 332 -2.74 -6.98 13.07
N THR A 333 -2.61 -7.03 11.74
CA THR A 333 -3.54 -6.47 10.75
C THR A 333 -3.95 -7.53 9.72
N PRO A 334 -4.84 -7.22 8.76
CA PRO A 334 -5.19 -8.15 7.68
C PRO A 334 -4.04 -8.55 6.75
N ILE A 335 -2.85 -8.06 6.97
CA ILE A 335 -1.62 -8.48 6.29
C ILE A 335 -0.91 -9.48 7.18
N ILE A 336 -0.85 -10.75 6.78
CA ILE A 336 -0.19 -11.80 7.58
C ILE A 336 0.98 -12.36 6.78
N PRO A 337 2.22 -11.98 7.11
CA PRO A 337 3.42 -12.59 6.54
C PRO A 337 3.66 -13.96 7.17
N LEU A 338 4.01 -14.94 6.37
CA LEU A 338 4.56 -16.21 6.83
C LEU A 338 6.06 -16.16 6.61
N LYS A 339 6.84 -16.06 7.68
CA LYS A 339 8.29 -15.96 7.61
C LYS A 339 8.89 -17.32 7.31
N ILE A 340 9.44 -17.47 6.12
CA ILE A 340 10.08 -18.71 5.67
C ILE A 340 11.59 -18.62 5.87
N ASN A 341 12.17 -17.42 5.66
CA ASN A 341 13.58 -17.09 5.89
C ASN A 341 14.58 -17.96 5.10
N ASP A 342 14.11 -18.51 3.97
CA ASP A 342 14.86 -19.35 3.06
C ASP A 342 14.34 -19.10 1.63
N PHE A 343 15.19 -18.60 0.76
CA PHE A 343 14.81 -18.20 -0.60
C PHE A 343 14.26 -19.37 -1.42
N GLU A 344 14.93 -20.52 -1.42
CA GLU A 344 14.49 -21.68 -2.22
C GLU A 344 13.19 -22.26 -1.68
N LYS A 345 13.10 -22.45 -0.37
CA LYS A 345 11.86 -22.94 0.27
C LYS A 345 10.69 -21.98 0.04
N THR A 346 10.92 -20.66 0.06
CA THR A 346 9.86 -19.69 -0.22
C THR A 346 9.32 -19.84 -1.63
N LEU A 347 10.20 -19.99 -2.62
CA LEU A 347 9.78 -20.22 -4.02
C LEU A 347 9.08 -21.57 -4.20
N MET A 348 9.59 -22.65 -3.58
CA MET A 348 8.96 -23.96 -3.64
C MET A 348 7.59 -23.95 -2.97
N PHE A 349 7.46 -23.28 -1.85
CA PHE A 349 6.18 -23.17 -1.13
C PHE A 349 5.18 -22.33 -1.94
N TRP A 350 5.60 -21.18 -2.46
CA TRP A 350 4.77 -20.40 -3.39
C TRP A 350 4.29 -21.23 -4.58
N LYS A 351 5.19 -22.00 -5.21
CA LYS A 351 4.85 -22.84 -6.36
C LYS A 351 3.83 -23.90 -5.99
N ALA A 352 4.02 -24.60 -4.87
CA ALA A 352 3.11 -25.62 -4.41
C ALA A 352 1.71 -25.06 -4.08
N LEU A 353 1.63 -23.89 -3.42
CA LEU A 353 0.38 -23.18 -3.18
C LEU A 353 -0.29 -22.78 -4.51
N SER A 354 0.47 -22.27 -5.45
CA SER A 354 -0.02 -21.88 -6.78
C SER A 354 -0.52 -23.10 -7.58
N ASP A 355 0.16 -24.24 -7.48
CA ASP A 355 -0.24 -25.47 -8.16
C ASP A 355 -1.56 -26.01 -7.61
N ASP A 356 -1.86 -25.80 -6.33
CA ASP A 356 -3.16 -26.15 -5.72
C ASP A 356 -4.20 -25.01 -5.84
N GLY A 357 -3.91 -23.91 -6.54
CA GLY A 357 -4.89 -22.86 -6.84
C GLY A 357 -4.99 -21.77 -5.76
N ILE A 358 -3.93 -21.51 -5.00
CA ILE A 358 -3.85 -20.37 -4.09
C ILE A 358 -2.94 -19.30 -4.69
N PHE A 359 -3.44 -18.06 -4.76
CA PHE A 359 -2.67 -16.89 -5.15
C PHE A 359 -2.17 -16.16 -3.90
N VAL A 360 -0.85 -16.14 -3.71
CA VAL A 360 -0.15 -15.38 -2.66
C VAL A 360 1.06 -14.67 -3.26
N ASN A 361 1.60 -13.71 -2.54
CA ASN A 361 2.76 -12.93 -2.98
C ASN A 361 4.02 -13.39 -2.21
N PRO A 362 4.98 -14.05 -2.88
CA PRO A 362 6.29 -14.25 -2.30
C PRO A 362 7.04 -12.91 -2.30
N VAL A 363 7.60 -12.55 -1.16
CA VAL A 363 8.47 -11.37 -1.02
C VAL A 363 9.92 -11.87 -0.98
N LEU A 364 10.66 -11.48 -1.99
CA LEU A 364 11.99 -12.01 -2.32
C LEU A 364 12.97 -10.86 -2.53
N PRO A 365 14.28 -11.12 -2.60
CA PRO A 365 15.24 -10.11 -3.05
C PRO A 365 14.84 -9.49 -4.41
N PRO A 366 15.04 -8.18 -4.63
CA PRO A 366 15.75 -7.24 -3.75
C PRO A 366 14.89 -6.55 -2.68
N ALA A 367 13.59 -6.91 -2.54
CA ALA A 367 12.69 -6.29 -1.56
C ALA A 367 13.08 -6.63 -0.11
N VAL A 368 13.57 -7.85 0.11
CA VAL A 368 14.10 -8.32 1.40
C VAL A 368 15.39 -9.12 1.17
N PRO A 369 16.28 -9.26 2.18
CA PRO A 369 17.42 -10.17 2.10
C PRO A 369 16.97 -11.63 1.90
N PRO A 370 17.81 -12.53 1.33
CA PRO A 370 17.48 -13.95 1.16
C PRO A 370 17.08 -14.67 2.45
N SER A 371 17.62 -14.20 3.59
CA SER A 371 17.33 -14.72 4.94
C SER A 371 16.05 -14.15 5.58
N GLU A 372 15.32 -13.27 4.91
CA GLU A 372 14.11 -12.61 5.43
C GLU A 372 12.92 -12.76 4.47
N THR A 373 12.95 -13.82 3.63
CA THR A 373 11.90 -14.07 2.65
C THR A 373 10.60 -14.53 3.32
N ILE A 374 9.48 -14.06 2.79
CA ILE A 374 8.15 -14.35 3.33
C ILE A 374 7.18 -14.76 2.21
N ILE A 375 6.12 -15.48 2.59
CA ILE A 375 4.87 -15.54 1.84
C ILE A 375 3.92 -14.51 2.46
N ARG A 376 3.61 -13.44 1.74
CA ARG A 376 2.69 -12.41 2.19
C ARG A 376 1.26 -12.80 1.83
N THR A 377 0.40 -12.92 2.84
CA THR A 377 -1.04 -13.11 2.67
C THR A 377 -1.79 -11.84 3.08
N SER A 378 -2.93 -11.61 2.44
CA SER A 378 -3.87 -10.54 2.80
C SER A 378 -5.29 -10.95 2.46
N TYR A 379 -6.26 -10.41 3.19
CA TYR A 379 -7.62 -10.90 3.19
C TYR A 379 -8.60 -9.81 2.79
N MET A 380 -9.74 -10.24 2.24
CA MET A 380 -10.89 -9.41 1.90
C MET A 380 -12.08 -9.78 2.78
N ALA A 381 -12.89 -8.79 3.15
CA ALA A 381 -14.11 -9.00 3.93
C ALA A 381 -15.11 -9.93 3.24
N THR A 382 -14.97 -10.14 1.94
CA THR A 382 -15.81 -11.01 1.11
C THR A 382 -15.36 -12.47 1.05
N HIS A 383 -14.21 -12.83 1.63
CA HIS A 383 -13.81 -14.23 1.74
C HIS A 383 -14.81 -15.02 2.60
N THR A 384 -15.23 -16.20 2.10
CA THR A 384 -16.07 -17.11 2.87
C THR A 384 -15.24 -17.98 3.83
N ASP A 385 -15.88 -18.51 4.86
CA ASP A 385 -15.20 -19.40 5.81
C ASP A 385 -14.74 -20.68 5.12
N GLU A 386 -15.52 -21.22 4.17
CA GLU A 386 -15.17 -22.42 3.40
C GLU A 386 -13.91 -22.19 2.56
N GLN A 387 -13.78 -21.02 1.91
CA GLN A 387 -12.57 -20.65 1.15
C GLN A 387 -11.35 -20.63 2.06
N LEU A 388 -11.48 -20.01 3.23
CA LEU A 388 -10.38 -19.85 4.18
C LEU A 388 -9.99 -21.20 4.81
N ASP A 389 -10.95 -22.04 5.19
CA ASP A 389 -10.69 -23.36 5.77
C ASP A 389 -10.02 -24.28 4.77
N TRP A 390 -10.47 -24.25 3.51
CA TRP A 390 -9.79 -24.96 2.42
C TRP A 390 -8.36 -24.48 2.25
N ALA A 391 -8.13 -23.16 2.22
CA ALA A 391 -6.79 -22.61 2.09
C ALA A 391 -5.88 -23.09 3.22
N LEU A 392 -6.34 -23.06 4.46
CA LEU A 392 -5.57 -23.54 5.63
C LEU A 392 -5.11 -24.98 5.47
N THR A 393 -5.97 -25.89 4.93
CA THR A 393 -5.57 -27.28 4.67
C THR A 393 -4.44 -27.38 3.65
N ILE A 394 -4.45 -26.52 2.62
CA ILE A 394 -3.41 -26.49 1.58
C ILE A 394 -2.11 -25.90 2.13
N PHE A 395 -2.17 -24.82 2.91
CA PHE A 395 -0.99 -24.25 3.58
C PHE A 395 -0.33 -25.28 4.50
N GLU A 396 -1.10 -25.96 5.34
CA GLU A 396 -0.59 -26.99 6.27
C GLU A 396 0.09 -28.14 5.53
N LYS A 397 -0.59 -28.69 4.51
CA LYS A 397 -0.10 -29.80 3.66
C LYS A 397 1.29 -29.49 3.10
N HIS A 398 1.44 -28.36 2.43
CA HIS A 398 2.70 -28.02 1.75
C HIS A 398 3.78 -27.52 2.71
N ALA A 399 3.42 -26.83 3.78
CA ALA A 399 4.38 -26.38 4.78
C ALA A 399 5.01 -27.57 5.53
N LYS A 400 4.21 -28.60 5.86
CA LYS A 400 4.73 -29.86 6.44
C LYS A 400 5.64 -30.59 5.44
N ALA A 401 5.22 -30.74 4.20
CA ALA A 401 5.99 -31.43 3.16
C ALA A 401 7.36 -30.79 2.90
N LEU A 402 7.47 -29.47 3.03
CA LEU A 402 8.72 -28.70 2.84
C LEU A 402 9.51 -28.49 4.14
N GLY A 403 9.04 -29.02 5.28
CA GLY A 403 9.68 -28.82 6.57
C GLY A 403 9.74 -27.35 7.02
N ILE A 404 8.73 -26.56 6.64
CA ILE A 404 8.55 -25.16 7.09
C ILE A 404 7.96 -25.17 8.50
N ILE A 405 6.99 -26.03 8.74
CA ILE A 405 6.41 -26.30 10.05
C ILE A 405 6.64 -27.76 10.44
N LYS A 406 6.65 -28.04 11.75
CA LYS A 406 6.86 -29.41 12.25
C LYS A 406 5.58 -30.24 12.11
N TYR A 407 5.74 -31.55 11.91
CA TYR A 407 4.65 -32.49 12.14
C TYR A 407 4.31 -32.46 13.64
N ALA A 408 3.03 -32.25 13.97
CA ALA A 408 2.54 -32.33 15.34
C ALA A 408 2.59 -33.78 15.83
#